data_335e1dcac47097b0839a6ee6bd18fdcf
#
_entry.id   335e1dcac47097b0839a6ee6bd18fdcf
#
_cell.length_a   1.000
_cell.length_b   1.000
_cell.length_c   1.000
_cell.angle_alpha   90.00
_cell.angle_beta   90.00
_cell.angle_gamma   90.00
#
_symmetry.space_group_name_H-M   'P 1'
#
loop_
_entity.id
_entity.type
_entity.pdbx_description
1 polymer ?
#
loop_
_entity_poly.entity_id
_entity_poly.type
_entity_poly.pdbx_seq_one_letter_code
_entity_poly.pdbx_strand_id
1 'polypeptide(L)'
;MNISKLNYFFTIIVLSNISFFIGANYFPDENWNSASPESQGIASSKVKKLIDLTFLDDATQGVVIIKNGVIVGEKYADSHNMLSHGTSWSMAKSYYAALIGISIEKGEIQSLDDPVVKYLDYFNDERKNITIRDLLDMSSGLEFPDHEHEKMFFQESHLDYAKSVKYEKDPGTKFEYNNANSMILGDILYVATNKKADILLEERILKPIGITDYKL
;
A
#
# COMPACT_ATOMS: atom_id res chain seq x y z
N MET A 1 83.03 -10.35 13.40
CA MET A 1 81.94 -11.24 13.65
C MET A 1 80.67 -10.38 13.91
N ASN A 2 79.89 -10.10 12.86
CA ASN A 2 78.79 -9.14 12.89
C ASN A 2 77.47 -9.87 13.19
N ILE A 3 76.80 -9.50 14.26
CA ILE A 3 75.44 -10.02 14.61
C ILE A 3 74.47 -9.03 14.03
N SER A 4 73.79 -9.49 13.02
CA SER A 4 72.73 -8.77 12.34
C SER A 4 71.48 -8.57 13.25
N LYS A 5 71.03 -7.32 13.35
CA LYS A 5 69.80 -6.92 14.04
C LYS A 5 68.62 -7.36 13.22
N LEU A 6 67.85 -8.25 13.78
CA LEU A 6 66.54 -8.67 13.22
C LEU A 6 65.47 -7.69 13.71
N ASN A 7 64.96 -6.83 12.81
CA ASN A 7 63.88 -5.92 13.08
C ASN A 7 62.56 -6.68 12.93
N TYR A 8 61.84 -6.92 14.03
CA TYR A 8 60.46 -7.38 14.01
C TYR A 8 59.55 -6.18 13.77
N PHE A 9 58.96 -6.14 12.56
CA PHE A 9 57.81 -5.28 12.29
C PHE A 9 56.57 -5.94 12.89
N PHE A 10 56.05 -5.38 13.96
CA PHE A 10 54.73 -5.73 14.47
C PHE A 10 53.68 -5.01 13.61
N THR A 11 53.05 -5.73 12.68
CA THR A 11 51.88 -5.25 11.97
C THR A 11 50.67 -5.40 12.89
N ILE A 12 50.20 -4.30 13.48
CA ILE A 12 48.94 -4.25 14.23
C ILE A 12 47.82 -4.27 13.20
N ILE A 13 47.19 -5.42 13.02
CA ILE A 13 45.92 -5.52 12.27
C ILE A 13 44.82 -5.00 13.19
N VAL A 14 44.40 -3.75 12.97
CA VAL A 14 43.17 -3.22 13.56
C VAL A 14 42.00 -3.86 12.82
N LEU A 15 41.48 -4.95 13.37
CA LEU A 15 40.18 -5.48 12.98
C LEU A 15 39.12 -4.49 13.43
N SER A 16 38.76 -3.56 12.55
CA SER A 16 37.53 -2.78 12.73
C SER A 16 36.36 -3.76 12.64
N ASN A 17 35.80 -4.07 13.80
CA ASN A 17 34.48 -4.75 13.85
C ASN A 17 33.44 -3.83 13.20
N ILE A 18 33.31 -3.90 11.88
CA ILE A 18 32.14 -3.39 11.20
C ILE A 18 31.04 -4.39 11.53
N SER A 19 30.35 -4.14 12.64
CA SER A 19 29.07 -4.79 12.91
C SER A 19 28.12 -4.35 11.83
N PHE A 20 27.98 -5.14 10.77
CA PHE A 20 26.80 -5.08 9.94
C PHE A 20 25.61 -5.42 10.87
N PHE A 21 24.95 -4.42 11.38
CA PHE A 21 23.59 -4.57 11.87
C PHE A 21 22.74 -4.95 10.63
N ILE A 22 22.68 -6.24 10.33
CA ILE A 22 21.53 -6.78 9.62
C ILE A 22 20.40 -6.58 10.63
N GLY A 23 19.71 -5.45 10.52
CA GLY A 23 18.54 -5.19 11.34
C GLY A 23 17.60 -6.36 11.10
N ALA A 24 17.38 -7.19 12.11
CA ALA A 24 16.31 -8.17 12.04
C ALA A 24 15.04 -7.39 11.68
N ASN A 25 14.39 -7.79 10.58
CA ASN A 25 13.12 -7.20 10.20
C ASN A 25 12.16 -7.43 11.38
N TYR A 26 11.95 -6.39 12.17
CA TYR A 26 10.99 -6.42 13.24
C TYR A 26 9.60 -6.22 12.64
N PHE A 27 8.75 -7.20 12.82
CA PHE A 27 7.33 -7.10 12.48
C PHE A 27 6.56 -6.87 13.79
N PRO A 28 5.65 -5.90 13.83
CA PRO A 28 4.83 -5.67 15.03
C PRO A 28 3.98 -6.91 15.31
N ASP A 29 3.78 -7.17 16.58
CA ASP A 29 2.86 -8.19 17.12
C ASP A 29 1.56 -7.51 17.60
N GLU A 30 0.86 -8.05 18.58
CA GLU A 30 -0.36 -7.44 19.16
C GLU A 30 -0.16 -5.98 19.59
N ASN A 31 1.06 -5.65 20.01
CA ASN A 31 1.44 -4.29 20.37
C ASN A 31 2.64 -3.80 19.58
N TRP A 32 2.57 -2.55 19.13
CA TRP A 32 3.69 -1.88 18.52
C TRP A 32 4.73 -1.47 19.56
N ASN A 33 5.99 -1.81 19.30
CA ASN A 33 7.09 -1.27 20.09
C ASN A 33 7.39 0.17 19.70
N SER A 34 7.76 0.98 20.68
CA SER A 34 8.22 2.36 20.50
C SER A 34 9.71 2.46 20.78
N ALA A 35 10.39 3.38 20.10
CA ALA A 35 11.80 3.67 20.30
C ALA A 35 12.09 5.16 20.17
N SER A 36 13.18 5.64 20.79
CA SER A 36 13.59 7.02 20.57
C SER A 36 14.02 7.21 19.11
N PRO A 37 13.70 8.35 18.48
CA PRO A 37 14.13 8.64 17.12
C PRO A 37 15.66 8.50 16.92
N GLU A 38 16.46 8.90 17.91
CA GLU A 38 17.91 8.80 17.89
C GLU A 38 18.40 7.36 17.77
N SER A 39 17.76 6.42 18.47
CA SER A 39 18.11 5.00 18.38
C SER A 39 17.86 4.43 16.97
N GLN A 40 17.03 5.10 16.18
CA GLN A 40 16.69 4.74 14.80
C GLN A 40 17.41 5.66 13.78
N GLY A 41 18.39 6.45 14.23
CA GLY A 41 19.19 7.33 13.36
C GLY A 41 18.44 8.58 12.88
N ILE A 42 17.39 9.01 13.58
CA ILE A 42 16.62 10.22 13.28
C ILE A 42 16.73 11.19 14.46
N ALA A 43 16.96 12.46 14.19
CA ALA A 43 16.94 13.46 15.26
C ALA A 43 15.48 13.72 15.73
N SER A 44 15.22 13.65 17.04
CA SER A 44 13.91 13.94 17.65
C SER A 44 13.35 15.30 17.23
N SER A 45 14.21 16.29 17.05
CA SER A 45 13.79 17.63 16.59
C SER A 45 13.15 17.59 15.18
N LYS A 46 13.59 16.69 14.31
CA LYS A 46 13.00 16.51 12.96
C LYS A 46 11.66 15.78 13.03
N VAL A 47 11.54 14.76 13.89
CA VAL A 47 10.29 14.05 14.14
C VAL A 47 9.26 15.03 14.70
N LYS A 48 9.65 15.82 15.73
CA LYS A 48 8.79 16.85 16.29
C LYS A 48 8.34 17.87 15.24
N LYS A 49 9.29 18.37 14.43
CA LYS A 49 8.97 19.33 13.36
C LYS A 49 7.97 18.75 12.34
N LEU A 50 8.13 17.47 11.96
CA LEU A 50 7.20 16.82 11.05
C LEU A 50 5.81 16.75 11.66
N ILE A 51 5.69 16.32 12.91
CA ILE A 51 4.41 16.28 13.64
C ILE A 51 3.78 17.68 13.73
N ASP A 52 4.56 18.67 14.12
CA ASP A 52 4.07 20.06 14.23
C ASP A 52 3.55 20.58 12.88
N LEU A 53 4.26 20.28 11.77
CA LEU A 53 3.84 20.68 10.43
C LEU A 53 2.55 19.96 9.99
N THR A 54 2.42 18.66 10.30
CA THR A 54 1.22 17.89 9.97
C THR A 54 -0.01 18.48 10.66
N PHE A 55 0.12 18.91 11.92
CA PHE A 55 -0.97 19.50 12.69
C PHE A 55 -1.17 21.00 12.43
N LEU A 56 -0.60 21.59 11.40
CA LEU A 56 -1.02 22.89 10.88
C LEU A 56 -2.34 22.80 10.11
N ASP A 57 -2.71 21.61 9.67
CA ASP A 57 -4.01 21.34 9.05
C ASP A 57 -4.97 20.82 10.13
N ASP A 58 -6.03 21.56 10.38
CA ASP A 58 -7.05 21.25 11.39
C ASP A 58 -7.83 19.95 11.06
N ALA A 59 -7.78 19.46 9.83
CA ALA A 59 -8.38 18.20 9.43
C ALA A 59 -7.53 16.98 9.85
N THR A 60 -6.29 17.20 10.33
CA THR A 60 -5.42 16.10 10.77
C THR A 60 -5.96 15.42 12.01
N GLN A 61 -6.31 14.14 11.89
CA GLN A 61 -6.84 13.32 12.99
C GLN A 61 -5.72 12.64 13.79
N GLY A 62 -4.64 12.22 13.13
CA GLY A 62 -3.52 11.57 13.76
C GLY A 62 -2.34 11.40 12.81
N VAL A 63 -1.16 11.26 13.37
CA VAL A 63 0.08 10.92 12.67
C VAL A 63 0.86 9.90 13.46
N VAL A 64 1.34 8.86 12.77
CA VAL A 64 2.23 7.84 13.31
C VAL A 64 3.45 7.73 12.39
N ILE A 65 4.63 7.80 12.97
CA ILE A 65 5.90 7.70 12.24
C ILE A 65 6.58 6.41 12.67
N ILE A 66 6.83 5.53 11.70
CA ILE A 66 7.43 4.22 11.92
C ILE A 66 8.77 4.16 11.22
N LYS A 67 9.77 3.62 11.90
CA LYS A 67 11.10 3.32 11.35
C LYS A 67 11.58 1.97 11.84
N ASN A 68 12.05 1.11 10.91
CA ASN A 68 12.53 -0.24 11.22
C ASN A 68 11.52 -1.09 12.03
N GLY A 69 10.22 -0.93 11.77
CA GLY A 69 9.16 -1.65 12.46
C GLY A 69 8.79 -1.14 13.86
N VAL A 70 9.35 -0.02 14.32
CA VAL A 70 9.02 0.57 15.63
C VAL A 70 8.47 1.99 15.48
N ILE A 71 7.57 2.40 16.37
CA ILE A 71 7.03 3.77 16.42
C ILE A 71 8.11 4.70 17.00
N VAL A 72 8.46 5.74 16.23
CA VAL A 72 9.43 6.77 16.63
C VAL A 72 8.76 8.12 16.92
N GLY A 73 7.48 8.25 16.64
CA GLY A 73 6.69 9.43 16.97
C GLY A 73 5.23 9.21 16.60
N GLU A 74 4.34 9.69 17.46
CA GLU A 74 2.90 9.68 17.22
C GLU A 74 2.24 10.87 17.92
N LYS A 75 1.15 11.34 17.34
CA LYS A 75 0.28 12.37 17.93
C LYS A 75 -1.11 12.23 17.32
N TYR A 76 -2.13 12.51 18.13
CA TYR A 76 -3.53 12.51 17.75
C TYR A 76 -4.16 13.86 18.07
N ALA A 77 -5.19 14.25 17.32
CA ALA A 77 -6.03 15.39 17.65
C ALA A 77 -6.82 15.11 18.96
N ASP A 78 -7.30 16.15 19.63
CA ASP A 78 -7.96 16.02 20.93
C ASP A 78 -9.17 15.09 20.94
N SER A 79 -9.87 14.97 19.80
CA SER A 79 -11.02 14.07 19.61
C SER A 79 -10.65 12.64 19.18
N HIS A 80 -9.36 12.33 19.02
CA HIS A 80 -8.86 11.06 18.47
C HIS A 80 -7.79 10.44 19.39
N ASN A 81 -7.57 9.15 19.21
CA ASN A 81 -6.52 8.39 19.91
C ASN A 81 -6.10 7.17 19.05
N MET A 82 -5.20 6.35 19.56
CA MET A 82 -4.67 5.18 18.86
C MET A 82 -5.75 4.12 18.48
N LEU A 83 -6.93 4.16 19.12
CA LEU A 83 -8.04 3.26 18.83
C LEU A 83 -9.09 3.89 17.90
N SER A 84 -8.88 5.11 17.44
CA SER A 84 -9.81 5.79 16.55
C SER A 84 -9.71 5.22 15.14
N HIS A 85 -10.85 4.87 14.54
CA HIS A 85 -10.92 4.41 13.16
C HIS A 85 -11.00 5.60 12.22
N GLY A 86 -10.12 5.61 11.22
CA GLY A 86 -10.15 6.55 10.10
C GLY A 86 -10.66 5.90 8.82
N THR A 87 -11.28 6.68 7.95
CA THR A 87 -11.66 6.20 6.62
C THR A 87 -10.39 6.02 5.78
N SER A 88 -10.24 4.83 5.17
CA SER A 88 -9.05 4.50 4.37
C SER A 88 -8.97 5.27 3.04
N TRP A 89 -10.10 5.78 2.55
CA TRP A 89 -10.16 6.45 1.26
C TRP A 89 -9.40 5.67 0.18
N SER A 90 -8.58 6.35 -0.59
CA SER A 90 -7.81 5.72 -1.69
C SER A 90 -6.71 4.74 -1.26
N MET A 91 -6.39 4.63 0.03
CA MET A 91 -5.56 3.51 0.51
C MET A 91 -6.22 2.15 0.23
N ALA A 92 -7.56 2.10 0.14
CA ALA A 92 -8.29 0.90 -0.25
C ALA A 92 -7.81 0.30 -1.58
N LYS A 93 -7.31 1.12 -2.52
CA LYS A 93 -6.77 0.66 -3.80
C LYS A 93 -5.55 -0.24 -3.64
N SER A 94 -4.73 -0.01 -2.61
CA SER A 94 -3.60 -0.89 -2.28
C SER A 94 -4.06 -2.28 -1.84
N TYR A 95 -5.18 -2.37 -1.14
CA TYR A 95 -5.77 -3.67 -0.78
C TYR A 95 -6.31 -4.40 -2.01
N TYR A 96 -6.96 -3.70 -2.93
CA TYR A 96 -7.38 -4.32 -4.20
C TYR A 96 -6.19 -4.88 -4.98
N ALA A 97 -5.10 -4.12 -5.08
CA ALA A 97 -3.88 -4.58 -5.75
C ALA A 97 -3.30 -5.82 -5.06
N ALA A 98 -3.23 -5.84 -3.73
CA ALA A 98 -2.77 -7.00 -2.96
C ALA A 98 -3.69 -8.22 -3.16
N LEU A 99 -5.00 -8.04 -3.15
CA LEU A 99 -5.98 -9.12 -3.37
C LEU A 99 -5.87 -9.70 -4.78
N ILE A 100 -5.67 -8.89 -5.81
CA ILE A 100 -5.40 -9.37 -7.19
C ILE A 100 -4.13 -10.21 -7.21
N GLY A 101 -3.02 -9.75 -6.59
CA GLY A 101 -1.78 -10.50 -6.50
C GLY A 101 -1.95 -11.86 -5.81
N ILE A 102 -2.66 -11.90 -4.67
CA ILE A 102 -2.98 -13.14 -3.95
C ILE A 102 -3.87 -14.06 -4.79
N SER A 103 -4.82 -13.51 -5.54
CA SER A 103 -5.70 -14.30 -6.41
C SER A 103 -4.95 -14.90 -7.60
N ILE A 104 -3.91 -14.23 -8.09
CA ILE A 104 -3.00 -14.80 -9.10
C ILE A 104 -2.16 -15.93 -8.50
N GLU A 105 -1.59 -15.73 -7.32
CA GLU A 105 -0.83 -16.78 -6.62
C GLU A 105 -1.66 -18.03 -6.36
N LYS A 106 -2.95 -17.87 -6.07
CA LYS A 106 -3.92 -18.96 -5.86
C LYS A 106 -4.44 -19.59 -7.17
N GLY A 107 -4.10 -19.04 -8.33
CA GLY A 107 -4.58 -19.51 -9.63
C GLY A 107 -6.04 -19.19 -9.94
N GLU A 108 -6.66 -18.29 -9.18
CA GLU A 108 -8.04 -17.80 -9.41
C GLU A 108 -8.10 -16.78 -10.55
N ILE A 109 -7.03 -16.01 -10.70
CA ILE A 109 -6.73 -15.11 -11.83
C ILE A 109 -5.45 -15.62 -12.47
N GLN A 110 -5.36 -15.65 -13.79
CA GLN A 110 -4.20 -16.25 -14.45
C GLN A 110 -3.03 -15.26 -14.60
N SER A 111 -3.30 -14.02 -14.94
CA SER A 111 -2.27 -13.02 -15.21
C SER A 111 -2.81 -11.59 -15.03
N LEU A 112 -1.91 -10.64 -14.75
CA LEU A 112 -2.22 -9.21 -14.86
C LEU A 112 -2.54 -8.81 -16.31
N ASP A 113 -2.03 -9.54 -17.29
CA ASP A 113 -2.23 -9.28 -18.71
C ASP A 113 -3.52 -9.95 -19.26
N ASP A 114 -4.30 -10.60 -18.40
CA ASP A 114 -5.63 -11.09 -18.78
C ASP A 114 -6.53 -9.90 -19.15
N PRO A 115 -7.22 -9.97 -20.30
CA PRO A 115 -8.22 -8.98 -20.63
C PRO A 115 -9.40 -9.05 -19.65
N VAL A 116 -9.90 -7.91 -19.23
CA VAL A 116 -11.02 -7.80 -18.27
C VAL A 116 -12.26 -8.56 -18.75
N VAL A 117 -12.51 -8.57 -20.06
CA VAL A 117 -13.64 -9.28 -20.67
C VAL A 117 -13.64 -10.79 -20.39
N LYS A 118 -12.51 -11.37 -20.04
CA LYS A 118 -12.41 -12.78 -19.62
C LYS A 118 -13.19 -13.07 -18.34
N TYR A 119 -13.35 -12.09 -17.49
CA TYR A 119 -14.05 -12.18 -16.21
C TYR A 119 -15.40 -11.45 -16.26
N LEU A 120 -15.49 -10.36 -17.00
CA LEU A 120 -16.62 -9.44 -17.03
C LEU A 120 -17.14 -9.29 -18.46
N ASP A 121 -18.17 -10.03 -18.81
CA ASP A 121 -18.75 -10.09 -20.16
C ASP A 121 -19.28 -8.74 -20.68
N TYR A 122 -19.66 -7.83 -19.78
CA TYR A 122 -20.07 -6.47 -20.14
C TYR A 122 -18.92 -5.59 -20.67
N PHE A 123 -17.66 -6.09 -20.66
CA PHE A 123 -16.52 -5.48 -21.36
C PHE A 123 -16.35 -5.98 -22.80
N ASN A 124 -17.30 -6.75 -23.33
CA ASN A 124 -17.26 -7.26 -24.70
C ASN A 124 -17.75 -6.20 -25.71
N ASP A 125 -17.15 -5.02 -25.64
CA ASP A 125 -17.35 -3.88 -26.52
C ASP A 125 -16.01 -3.24 -26.88
N GLU A 126 -15.92 -1.93 -27.07
CA GLU A 126 -14.69 -1.18 -27.35
C GLU A 126 -13.64 -1.34 -26.24
N ARG A 127 -14.07 -1.69 -25.01
CA ARG A 127 -13.23 -1.90 -23.82
C ARG A 127 -12.58 -3.29 -23.73
N LYS A 128 -12.84 -4.18 -24.68
CA LYS A 128 -12.43 -5.61 -24.63
C LYS A 128 -10.93 -5.86 -24.51
N ASN A 129 -10.11 -4.88 -24.89
CA ASN A 129 -8.65 -4.97 -24.84
C ASN A 129 -8.07 -4.46 -23.52
N ILE A 130 -8.88 -3.89 -22.63
CA ILE A 130 -8.42 -3.43 -21.31
C ILE A 130 -8.01 -4.66 -20.50
N THR A 131 -6.81 -4.62 -19.92
CA THR A 131 -6.27 -5.67 -19.06
C THR A 131 -6.44 -5.33 -17.58
N ILE A 132 -6.26 -6.34 -16.71
CA ILE A 132 -6.19 -6.12 -15.24
C ILE A 132 -5.05 -5.17 -14.91
N ARG A 133 -3.92 -5.26 -15.62
CA ARG A 133 -2.78 -4.35 -15.48
C ARG A 133 -3.18 -2.90 -15.74
N ASP A 134 -3.89 -2.63 -16.82
CA ASP A 134 -4.31 -1.26 -17.17
C ASP A 134 -5.22 -0.64 -16.11
N LEU A 135 -6.07 -1.44 -15.46
CA LEU A 135 -6.88 -1.00 -14.33
C LEU A 135 -6.02 -0.65 -13.11
N LEU A 136 -5.04 -1.51 -12.77
CA LEU A 136 -4.13 -1.30 -11.63
C LEU A 136 -3.21 -0.11 -11.84
N ASP A 137 -2.68 0.05 -13.04
CA ASP A 137 -1.74 1.12 -13.41
C ASP A 137 -2.45 2.46 -13.68
N MET A 138 -3.79 2.52 -13.53
CA MET A 138 -4.60 3.70 -13.86
C MET A 138 -4.40 4.17 -15.31
N SER A 139 -4.29 3.22 -16.23
CA SER A 139 -4.10 3.46 -17.66
C SER A 139 -5.15 2.76 -18.52
N SER A 140 -6.32 2.50 -17.96
CA SER A 140 -7.39 1.75 -18.64
C SER A 140 -7.97 2.44 -19.89
N GLY A 141 -7.81 3.75 -20.02
CA GLY A 141 -8.40 4.53 -21.11
C GLY A 141 -9.91 4.71 -21.00
N LEU A 142 -10.50 4.39 -19.83
CA LEU A 142 -11.90 4.67 -19.54
C LEU A 142 -12.11 6.17 -19.29
N GLU A 143 -13.20 6.73 -19.85
CA GLU A 143 -13.60 8.11 -19.63
C GLU A 143 -13.90 8.35 -18.15
N PHE A 144 -13.16 9.25 -17.50
CA PHE A 144 -13.42 9.61 -16.11
C PHE A 144 -12.96 11.04 -15.82
N PRO A 145 -13.64 12.07 -16.37
CA PRO A 145 -13.26 13.46 -16.14
C PRO A 145 -13.39 13.83 -14.64
N ASP A 146 -12.62 14.82 -14.20
CA ASP A 146 -12.48 15.20 -12.79
C ASP A 146 -13.81 15.37 -12.04
N HIS A 147 -14.83 15.96 -12.70
CA HIS A 147 -16.13 16.16 -12.08
C HIS A 147 -16.94 14.84 -11.88
N GLU A 148 -16.52 13.74 -12.49
CA GLU A 148 -17.18 12.43 -12.30
C GLU A 148 -16.79 11.77 -10.98
N HIS A 149 -15.67 12.16 -10.35
CA HIS A 149 -15.30 11.66 -9.02
C HIS A 149 -16.39 11.95 -7.98
N GLU A 150 -16.90 13.17 -7.96
CA GLU A 150 -17.99 13.55 -7.04
C GLU A 150 -19.27 12.82 -7.37
N LYS A 151 -19.65 12.73 -8.65
CA LYS A 151 -20.88 12.06 -9.08
C LYS A 151 -20.91 10.59 -8.66
N MET A 152 -19.78 9.89 -8.75
CA MET A 152 -19.69 8.48 -8.35
C MET A 152 -20.07 8.29 -6.88
N PHE A 153 -19.64 9.19 -5.98
CA PHE A 153 -19.93 9.08 -4.55
C PHE A 153 -21.41 9.23 -4.20
N PHE A 154 -22.19 9.87 -5.06
CA PHE A 154 -23.65 10.05 -4.88
C PHE A 154 -24.48 8.98 -5.56
N GLN A 155 -23.87 7.96 -6.18
CA GLN A 155 -24.60 6.85 -6.80
C GLN A 155 -25.00 5.82 -5.75
N GLU A 156 -26.17 5.20 -5.91
CA GLU A 156 -26.60 4.07 -5.08
C GLU A 156 -25.66 2.86 -5.22
N SER A 157 -25.12 2.66 -6.42
CA SER A 157 -24.14 1.61 -6.72
C SER A 157 -22.94 2.20 -7.45
N HIS A 158 -21.82 2.26 -6.77
CA HIS A 158 -20.53 2.67 -7.37
C HIS A 158 -20.09 1.70 -8.47
N LEU A 159 -20.40 0.41 -8.32
CA LEU A 159 -20.06 -0.60 -9.33
C LEU A 159 -20.88 -0.40 -10.60
N ASP A 160 -22.19 -0.19 -10.50
CA ASP A 160 -23.03 0.01 -11.69
C ASP A 160 -22.65 1.30 -12.42
N TYR A 161 -22.28 2.33 -11.68
CA TYR A 161 -21.68 3.52 -12.27
C TYR A 161 -20.37 3.18 -13.01
N ALA A 162 -19.45 2.46 -12.40
CA ALA A 162 -18.17 2.05 -13.02
C ALA A 162 -18.40 1.20 -14.28
N LYS A 163 -19.41 0.33 -14.30
CA LYS A 163 -19.81 -0.46 -15.48
C LYS A 163 -20.27 0.40 -16.65
N SER A 164 -20.86 1.56 -16.38
CA SER A 164 -21.39 2.48 -17.39
C SER A 164 -20.34 3.39 -18.01
N VAL A 165 -19.12 3.46 -17.44
CA VAL A 165 -18.03 4.32 -17.92
C VAL A 165 -17.56 3.89 -19.30
N LYS A 166 -17.46 4.85 -20.23
CA LYS A 166 -17.17 4.58 -21.62
C LYS A 166 -15.69 4.44 -21.90
N TYR A 167 -15.37 3.82 -23.02
CA TYR A 167 -14.05 3.87 -23.63
C TYR A 167 -13.76 5.26 -24.20
N GLU A 168 -12.57 5.79 -23.95
CA GLU A 168 -12.14 7.08 -24.46
C GLU A 168 -10.85 7.00 -25.28
N LYS A 169 -9.90 6.18 -24.81
CA LYS A 169 -8.57 6.07 -25.45
C LYS A 169 -7.97 4.67 -25.26
N ASP A 170 -6.96 4.36 -26.07
CA ASP A 170 -6.30 3.07 -26.01
C ASP A 170 -5.69 2.79 -24.62
N PRO A 171 -5.93 1.59 -24.03
CA PRO A 171 -5.37 1.22 -22.75
C PRO A 171 -3.83 1.20 -22.80
N GLY A 172 -3.20 1.46 -21.67
CA GLY A 172 -1.75 1.54 -21.52
C GLY A 172 -1.09 2.81 -22.09
N THR A 173 -1.85 3.73 -22.71
CA THR A 173 -1.27 4.90 -23.39
C THR A 173 -1.11 6.12 -22.52
N LYS A 174 -1.94 6.28 -21.47
CA LYS A 174 -1.94 7.44 -20.58
C LYS A 174 -2.32 7.05 -19.16
N PHE A 175 -1.54 7.49 -18.17
CA PHE A 175 -1.97 7.48 -16.80
C PHE A 175 -3.10 8.50 -16.59
N GLU A 176 -4.20 8.05 -15.98
CA GLU A 176 -5.33 8.89 -15.61
C GLU A 176 -6.02 8.30 -14.37
N TYR A 177 -5.93 9.03 -13.24
CA TYR A 177 -6.49 8.54 -11.99
C TYR A 177 -8.00 8.36 -12.11
N ASN A 178 -8.47 7.12 -11.93
CA ASN A 178 -9.84 6.73 -12.21
C ASN A 178 -10.37 5.78 -11.12
N ASN A 179 -11.36 6.23 -10.34
CA ASN A 179 -11.97 5.42 -9.29
C ASN A 179 -12.76 4.23 -9.84
N ALA A 180 -13.31 4.32 -11.06
CA ALA A 180 -14.03 3.22 -11.67
C ALA A 180 -13.14 1.97 -11.82
N ASN A 181 -11.84 2.14 -12.10
CA ASN A 181 -10.89 1.03 -12.20
C ASN A 181 -10.91 0.14 -10.95
N SER A 182 -10.94 0.75 -9.76
CA SER A 182 -10.95 -0.01 -8.50
C SER A 182 -12.25 -0.76 -8.27
N MET A 183 -13.39 -0.20 -8.69
CA MET A 183 -14.69 -0.88 -8.60
C MET A 183 -14.73 -2.10 -9.53
N ILE A 184 -14.18 -1.95 -10.74
CA ILE A 184 -14.06 -3.04 -11.72
C ILE A 184 -13.14 -4.15 -11.19
N LEU A 185 -12.02 -3.81 -10.55
CA LEU A 185 -11.15 -4.81 -9.88
C LEU A 185 -11.91 -5.60 -8.80
N GLY A 186 -12.80 -4.94 -8.05
CA GLY A 186 -13.66 -5.59 -7.08
C GLY A 186 -14.62 -6.61 -7.71
N ASP A 187 -15.18 -6.29 -8.88
CA ASP A 187 -16.07 -7.19 -9.62
C ASP A 187 -15.30 -8.40 -10.21
N ILE A 188 -14.08 -8.17 -10.73
CA ILE A 188 -13.17 -9.24 -11.17
C ILE A 188 -12.87 -10.21 -10.01
N LEU A 189 -12.54 -9.69 -8.82
CA LEU A 189 -12.30 -10.52 -7.63
C LEU A 189 -13.55 -11.34 -7.29
N TYR A 190 -14.73 -10.74 -7.35
CA TYR A 190 -15.97 -11.44 -7.07
C TYR A 190 -16.22 -12.57 -8.05
N VAL A 191 -16.07 -12.33 -9.35
CA VAL A 191 -16.26 -13.35 -10.39
C VAL A 191 -15.23 -14.48 -10.27
N ALA A 192 -13.96 -14.12 -10.02
CA ALA A 192 -12.89 -15.11 -9.92
C ALA A 192 -12.97 -15.98 -8.65
N THR A 193 -13.51 -15.46 -7.53
CA THR A 193 -13.45 -16.11 -6.22
C THR A 193 -14.81 -16.47 -5.62
N ASN A 194 -15.89 -15.95 -6.17
CA ASN A 194 -17.24 -15.97 -5.62
C ASN A 194 -17.34 -15.36 -4.19
N LYS A 195 -16.44 -14.42 -3.87
CA LYS A 195 -16.41 -13.69 -2.59
C LYS A 195 -16.27 -12.20 -2.83
N LYS A 196 -16.92 -11.39 -2.01
CA LYS A 196 -16.75 -9.93 -2.03
C LYS A 196 -15.36 -9.53 -1.54
N ALA A 197 -14.90 -8.37 -1.97
CA ALA A 197 -13.55 -7.88 -1.65
C ALA A 197 -13.33 -7.65 -0.15
N ASP A 198 -14.34 -7.24 0.61
CA ASP A 198 -14.30 -7.10 2.08
C ASP A 198 -14.02 -8.44 2.76
N ILE A 199 -14.71 -9.49 2.37
CA ILE A 199 -14.49 -10.85 2.89
C ILE A 199 -13.09 -11.36 2.54
N LEU A 200 -12.63 -11.12 1.29
CA LEU A 200 -11.28 -11.48 0.87
C LEU A 200 -10.22 -10.71 1.65
N LEU A 201 -10.43 -9.41 1.88
CA LEU A 201 -9.53 -8.57 2.66
C LEU A 201 -9.36 -9.12 4.08
N GLU A 202 -10.48 -9.42 4.74
CA GLU A 202 -10.47 -10.01 6.07
C GLU A 202 -9.71 -11.34 6.11
N GLU A 203 -10.08 -12.29 5.21
CA GLU A 203 -9.55 -13.66 5.23
C GLU A 203 -8.09 -13.74 4.78
N ARG A 204 -7.68 -12.91 3.82
CA ARG A 204 -6.40 -13.08 3.12
C ARG A 204 -5.33 -12.10 3.55
N ILE A 205 -5.71 -10.98 4.16
CA ILE A 205 -4.78 -9.94 4.57
C ILE A 205 -4.90 -9.67 6.07
N LEU A 206 -6.06 -9.18 6.55
CA LEU A 206 -6.15 -8.66 7.91
C LEU A 206 -5.93 -9.76 8.97
N LYS A 207 -6.65 -10.86 8.90
CA LYS A 207 -6.48 -11.99 9.83
C LYS A 207 -5.08 -12.60 9.80
N PRO A 208 -4.48 -12.91 8.63
CA PRO A 208 -3.14 -13.47 8.57
C PRO A 208 -2.04 -12.60 9.16
N ILE A 209 -2.19 -11.28 9.15
CA ILE A 209 -1.23 -10.34 9.75
C ILE A 209 -1.65 -9.87 11.15
N GLY A 210 -2.67 -10.48 11.75
CA GLY A 210 -3.08 -10.23 13.14
C GLY A 210 -3.87 -8.94 13.36
N ILE A 211 -4.40 -8.31 12.31
CA ILE A 211 -5.30 -7.15 12.45
C ILE A 211 -6.69 -7.65 12.83
N THR A 212 -7.17 -7.25 14.01
CA THR A 212 -8.46 -7.66 14.58
C THR A 212 -9.43 -6.50 14.82
N ASP A 213 -8.92 -5.27 14.85
CA ASP A 213 -9.71 -4.05 15.06
C ASP A 213 -9.82 -3.25 13.76
N TYR A 214 -10.93 -3.44 13.05
CA TYR A 214 -11.26 -2.78 11.77
C TYR A 214 -12.77 -2.71 11.56
N LYS A 215 -13.18 -1.84 10.64
CA LYS A 215 -14.56 -1.75 10.12
C LYS A 215 -14.51 -1.82 8.60
N LEU A 216 -15.24 -2.77 8.01
CA LEU A 216 -15.39 -2.99 6.57
C LEU A 216 -16.78 -2.61 6.10
#